data_c4ee56f0ecc3fa482ead6cd8e1fb427b
#
_entry.id   c4ee56f0ecc3fa482ead6cd8e1fb427b
#
_cell.length_a   1.000
_cell.length_b   1.000
_cell.length_c   1.000
_cell.angle_alpha   90.00
_cell.angle_beta   90.00
_cell.angle_gamma   90.00
#
_symmetry.space_group_name_H-M   'P 1'
#
loop_
_entity.id
_entity.type
_entity.pdbx_description
1 polymer ?
#
loop_
_entity_poly.entity_id
_entity_poly.type
_entity_poly.pdbx_seq_one_letter_code
_entity_poly.pdbx_strand_id
1 'polypeptide(L)'
;MKIRPTFTMIAGANGAGKSTYTKITGQNNFDVDKEFYKVKYKNPNYSEKKIQNEVDKKFNNAINNSIRNKKDFSMETDFRGEVEKICIAKFKKYGFNVNVIYIGLDNTEISRIRVEQRVKKGGHNVPNNTLITNFNKGIESIKKQLKSFDFIQFVDSDNNEFRKISELNLRTKELKNSTKAKLPTWYKQNFEPLVNSIKITQKRGPKL
;
A
#
# COMPACT_ATOMS: atom_id res chain seq x y z
N MET A 1 9.05 -27.62 1.47
CA MET A 1 8.47 -26.59 0.58
C MET A 1 9.40 -25.39 0.50
N LYS A 2 9.81 -24.94 -0.68
CA LYS A 2 10.66 -23.74 -0.80
C LYS A 2 9.82 -22.51 -0.49
N ILE A 3 10.16 -21.77 0.56
CA ILE A 3 9.47 -20.53 0.94
C ILE A 3 9.63 -19.53 -0.21
N ARG A 4 8.50 -19.05 -0.77
CA ARG A 4 8.53 -18.02 -1.82
C ARG A 4 8.81 -16.66 -1.18
N PRO A 5 9.70 -15.85 -1.76
CA PRO A 5 9.89 -14.49 -1.30
C PRO A 5 8.62 -13.67 -1.54
N THR A 6 8.48 -12.58 -0.78
CA THR A 6 7.27 -11.77 -0.77
C THR A 6 7.57 -10.34 -1.22
N PHE A 7 6.73 -9.82 -2.09
CA PHE A 7 6.63 -8.39 -2.38
C PHE A 7 5.44 -7.80 -1.64
N THR A 8 5.68 -6.88 -0.71
CA THR A 8 4.64 -6.24 0.09
C THR A 8 4.51 -4.76 -0.26
N MET A 9 3.30 -4.32 -0.58
CA MET A 9 2.97 -2.90 -0.75
C MET A 9 2.22 -2.40 0.47
N ILE A 10 2.76 -1.37 1.12
CA ILE A 10 2.08 -0.63 2.19
C ILE A 10 1.35 0.52 1.52
N ALA A 11 0.05 0.34 1.32
CA ALA A 11 -0.80 1.21 0.53
C ALA A 11 -1.74 2.04 1.41
N GLY A 12 -2.10 3.22 0.95
CA GLY A 12 -3.05 4.11 1.63
C GLY A 12 -2.85 5.56 1.23
N ALA A 13 -3.84 6.38 1.47
CA ALA A 13 -3.80 7.80 1.13
C ALA A 13 -2.66 8.56 1.82
N ASN A 14 -2.35 9.77 1.34
CA ASN A 14 -1.48 10.66 2.07
C ASN A 14 -2.06 10.91 3.47
N GLY A 15 -1.22 10.92 4.50
CA GLY A 15 -1.70 11.04 5.89
C GLY A 15 -2.30 9.76 6.51
N ALA A 16 -2.42 8.65 5.78
CA ALA A 16 -2.91 7.37 6.33
C ALA A 16 -1.98 6.75 7.37
N GLY A 17 -0.75 7.25 7.52
CA GLY A 17 0.19 6.75 8.52
C GLY A 17 1.07 5.60 8.04
N LYS A 18 1.24 5.40 6.72
CA LYS A 18 2.09 4.34 6.15
C LYS A 18 3.47 4.26 6.80
N SER A 19 4.20 5.39 6.82
CA SER A 19 5.57 5.43 7.39
C SER A 19 5.60 5.27 8.92
N THR A 20 4.52 5.62 9.61
CA THR A 20 4.37 5.33 11.04
C THR A 20 4.13 3.83 11.27
N TYR A 21 3.25 3.23 10.47
CA TYR A 21 2.97 1.81 10.53
C TYR A 21 4.23 0.97 10.28
N THR A 22 4.99 1.28 9.23
CA THR A 22 6.23 0.56 8.89
C THR A 22 7.29 0.70 9.98
N LYS A 23 7.39 1.88 10.62
CA LYS A 23 8.28 2.10 11.75
C LYS A 23 7.91 1.24 12.96
N ILE A 24 6.61 1.18 13.30
CA ILE A 24 6.11 0.41 14.45
C ILE A 24 6.29 -1.10 14.22
N THR A 25 6.03 -1.56 12.99
CA THR A 25 6.11 -2.98 12.64
C THR A 25 7.53 -3.45 12.30
N GLY A 26 8.51 -2.55 12.31
CA GLY A 26 9.90 -2.86 11.97
C GLY A 26 10.12 -3.25 10.50
N GLN A 27 9.15 -2.96 9.61
CA GLN A 27 9.27 -3.29 8.20
C GLN A 27 10.27 -2.33 7.51
N ASN A 28 11.26 -2.90 6.84
CA ASN A 28 12.17 -2.13 6.00
C ASN A 28 11.56 -2.01 4.59
N ASN A 29 11.13 -0.81 4.24
CA ASN A 29 10.44 -0.54 2.99
C ASN A 29 11.12 0.57 2.18
N PHE A 30 10.98 0.50 0.86
CA PHE A 30 11.35 1.58 -0.03
C PHE A 30 10.25 2.65 -0.04
N ASP A 31 10.60 3.85 0.40
CA ASP A 31 9.72 5.02 0.41
C ASP A 31 10.27 6.02 -0.60
N VAL A 32 9.56 6.18 -1.73
CA VAL A 32 9.95 7.05 -2.84
C VAL A 32 10.06 8.49 -2.40
N ASP A 33 9.10 8.99 -1.61
CA ASP A 33 9.08 10.37 -1.14
C ASP A 33 10.31 10.64 -0.24
N LYS A 34 10.57 9.74 0.68
CA LYS A 34 11.74 9.83 1.58
C LYS A 34 13.06 9.80 0.80
N GLU A 35 13.18 8.94 -0.21
CA GLU A 35 14.37 8.90 -1.07
C GLU A 35 14.51 10.17 -1.90
N PHE A 36 13.40 10.75 -2.39
CA PHE A 36 13.42 12.01 -3.11
C PHE A 36 14.02 13.13 -2.26
N TYR A 37 13.54 13.29 -1.03
CA TYR A 37 14.06 14.32 -0.13
C TYR A 37 15.51 14.06 0.31
N LYS A 38 15.92 12.81 0.48
CA LYS A 38 17.33 12.47 0.73
C LYS A 38 18.24 12.88 -0.43
N VAL A 39 17.82 12.62 -1.68
CA VAL A 39 18.60 13.00 -2.86
C VAL A 39 18.64 14.53 -2.99
N LYS A 40 17.51 15.22 -2.80
CA LYS A 40 17.41 16.69 -2.82
C LYS A 40 18.32 17.35 -1.79
N TYR A 41 18.30 16.85 -0.55
CA TYR A 41 19.14 17.38 0.53
C TYR A 41 20.65 17.23 0.24
N LYS A 42 21.04 16.08 -0.31
CA LYS A 42 22.45 15.82 -0.67
C LYS A 42 22.91 16.61 -1.90
N ASN A 43 21.99 17.03 -2.76
CA ASN A 43 22.27 17.67 -4.03
C ASN A 43 21.34 18.87 -4.27
N PRO A 44 21.49 19.96 -3.51
CA PRO A 44 20.54 21.10 -3.54
C PRO A 44 20.44 21.77 -4.92
N ASN A 45 21.47 21.63 -5.76
CA ASN A 45 21.53 22.20 -7.10
C ASN A 45 20.93 21.31 -8.22
N TYR A 46 20.43 20.11 -7.87
CA TYR A 46 19.79 19.25 -8.86
C TYR A 46 18.38 19.75 -9.18
N SER A 47 18.02 19.74 -10.49
CA SER A 47 16.63 19.91 -10.88
C SER A 47 15.76 18.76 -10.34
N GLU A 48 14.47 19.00 -10.15
CA GLU A 48 13.53 17.96 -9.70
C GLU A 48 13.53 16.73 -10.63
N LYS A 49 13.63 16.95 -11.94
CA LYS A 49 13.76 15.89 -12.94
C LYS A 49 15.01 15.03 -12.70
N LYS A 50 16.14 15.64 -12.36
CA LYS A 50 17.39 14.92 -12.08
C LYS A 50 17.27 14.13 -10.77
N ILE A 51 16.64 14.72 -9.73
CA ILE A 51 16.37 14.05 -8.49
C ILE A 51 15.48 12.82 -8.72
N GLN A 52 14.38 12.98 -9.47
CA GLN A 52 13.47 11.88 -9.79
C GLN A 52 14.18 10.73 -10.51
N ASN A 53 14.99 11.05 -11.52
CA ASN A 53 15.77 10.04 -12.23
C ASN A 53 16.72 9.24 -11.32
N GLU A 54 17.34 9.90 -10.33
CA GLU A 54 18.19 9.19 -9.35
C GLU A 54 17.38 8.30 -8.41
N VAL A 55 16.19 8.75 -8.01
CA VAL A 55 15.27 7.95 -7.19
C VAL A 55 14.77 6.74 -7.96
N ASP A 56 14.38 6.91 -9.23
CA ASP A 56 13.93 5.84 -10.11
C ASP A 56 15.03 4.78 -10.34
N LYS A 57 16.28 5.21 -10.54
CA LYS A 57 17.43 4.29 -10.60
C LYS A 57 17.59 3.48 -9.31
N LYS A 58 17.54 4.14 -8.16
CA LYS A 58 17.62 3.45 -6.86
C LYS A 58 16.50 2.45 -6.67
N PHE A 59 15.26 2.84 -7.01
CA PHE A 59 14.09 1.98 -6.93
C PHE A 59 14.26 0.73 -7.80
N ASN A 60 14.61 0.93 -9.08
CA ASN A 60 14.84 -0.17 -10.01
C ASN A 60 15.98 -1.10 -9.55
N ASN A 61 17.05 -0.55 -9.02
CA ASN A 61 18.16 -1.32 -8.48
C ASN A 61 17.74 -2.16 -7.27
N ALA A 62 16.94 -1.59 -6.35
CA ALA A 62 16.41 -2.30 -5.20
C ALA A 62 15.51 -3.48 -5.61
N ILE A 63 14.59 -3.26 -6.56
CA ILE A 63 13.74 -4.32 -7.13
C ILE A 63 14.59 -5.41 -7.78
N ASN A 64 15.54 -5.05 -8.64
CA ASN A 64 16.37 -6.02 -9.35
C ASN A 64 17.24 -6.83 -8.39
N ASN A 65 17.76 -6.20 -7.35
CA ASN A 65 18.54 -6.86 -6.30
C ASN A 65 17.69 -7.86 -5.49
N SER A 66 16.47 -7.47 -5.10
CA SER A 66 15.52 -8.35 -4.43
C SER A 66 15.18 -9.58 -5.30
N ILE A 67 14.87 -9.37 -6.57
CA ILE A 67 14.53 -10.45 -7.50
C ILE A 67 15.70 -11.40 -7.69
N ARG A 68 16.91 -10.87 -7.93
CA ARG A 68 18.11 -11.68 -8.15
C ARG A 68 18.47 -12.55 -6.95
N ASN A 69 18.35 -11.97 -5.75
CA ASN A 69 18.74 -12.65 -4.51
C ASN A 69 17.58 -13.40 -3.83
N LYS A 70 16.38 -13.39 -4.43
CA LYS A 70 15.16 -13.99 -3.85
C LYS A 70 14.89 -13.52 -2.43
N LYS A 71 15.08 -12.22 -2.18
CA LYS A 71 14.82 -11.56 -0.88
C LYS A 71 13.49 -10.83 -0.91
N ASP A 72 12.83 -10.78 0.23
CA ASP A 72 11.62 -9.99 0.39
C ASP A 72 11.86 -8.52 0.04
N PHE A 73 10.86 -7.89 -0.53
CA PHE A 73 10.87 -6.47 -0.86
C PHE A 73 9.58 -5.81 -0.41
N SER A 74 9.67 -4.61 0.13
CA SER A 74 8.48 -3.82 0.43
C SER A 74 8.63 -2.38 -0.01
N MET A 75 7.50 -1.73 -0.32
CA MET A 75 7.43 -0.33 -0.69
C MET A 75 6.20 0.34 -0.10
N GLU A 76 6.33 1.65 0.20
CA GLU A 76 5.18 2.52 0.47
C GLU A 76 4.62 3.10 -0.83
N THR A 77 3.28 3.23 -0.91
CA THR A 77 2.61 3.77 -2.09
C THR A 77 1.25 4.36 -1.76
N ASP A 78 0.83 5.40 -2.51
CA ASP A 78 -0.55 5.88 -2.53
C ASP A 78 -1.46 5.01 -3.42
N PHE A 79 -0.88 4.03 -4.08
CA PHE A 79 -1.52 3.04 -4.96
C PHE A 79 -2.32 3.68 -6.11
N ARG A 80 -1.68 4.55 -6.89
CA ARG A 80 -2.35 5.26 -8.01
C ARG A 80 -2.55 4.41 -9.28
N GLY A 81 -1.90 3.24 -9.37
CA GLY A 81 -2.26 2.19 -10.32
C GLY A 81 -1.14 1.71 -11.24
N GLU A 82 -0.46 2.58 -12.02
CA GLU A 82 0.44 2.08 -13.08
C GLU A 82 1.76 1.51 -12.56
N VAL A 83 2.44 2.21 -11.66
CA VAL A 83 3.72 1.73 -11.10
C VAL A 83 3.50 0.43 -10.33
N GLU A 84 2.45 0.39 -9.52
CA GLU A 84 2.09 -0.79 -8.74
C GLU A 84 1.77 -1.98 -9.65
N LYS A 85 1.01 -1.77 -10.72
CA LYS A 85 0.66 -2.80 -11.70
C LYS A 85 1.91 -3.40 -12.36
N ILE A 86 2.86 -2.54 -12.75
CA ILE A 86 4.15 -2.98 -13.32
C ILE A 86 4.94 -3.79 -12.28
N CYS A 87 5.02 -3.31 -11.04
CA CYS A 87 5.72 -4.02 -9.96
C CYS A 87 5.07 -5.39 -9.67
N ILE A 88 3.73 -5.44 -9.55
CA ILE A 88 2.97 -6.67 -9.34
C ILE A 88 3.30 -7.69 -10.43
N ALA A 89 3.18 -7.29 -11.71
CA ALA A 89 3.47 -8.18 -12.84
C ALA A 89 4.92 -8.68 -12.82
N LYS A 90 5.87 -7.77 -12.53
CA LYS A 90 7.29 -8.12 -12.47
C LYS A 90 7.58 -9.12 -11.35
N PHE A 91 7.15 -8.85 -10.12
CA PHE A 91 7.41 -9.74 -9.00
C PHE A 91 6.73 -11.11 -9.16
N LYS A 92 5.49 -11.15 -9.68
CA LYS A 92 4.80 -12.41 -10.01
C LYS A 92 5.55 -13.23 -11.05
N LYS A 93 6.04 -12.59 -12.13
CA LYS A 93 6.86 -13.25 -13.16
C LYS A 93 8.08 -13.97 -12.56
N TYR A 94 8.65 -13.42 -11.50
CA TYR A 94 9.81 -14.02 -10.82
C TYR A 94 9.46 -14.91 -9.61
N GLY A 95 8.17 -15.26 -9.45
CA GLY A 95 7.70 -16.24 -8.46
C GLY A 95 7.55 -15.72 -7.03
N PHE A 96 7.42 -14.41 -6.85
CA PHE A 96 7.12 -13.83 -5.54
C PHE A 96 5.62 -13.93 -5.20
N ASN A 97 5.32 -14.03 -3.92
CA ASN A 97 4.00 -13.70 -3.40
C ASN A 97 3.82 -12.19 -3.44
N VAL A 98 2.62 -11.71 -3.78
CA VAL A 98 2.29 -10.28 -3.82
C VAL A 98 1.26 -9.96 -2.76
N ASN A 99 1.68 -9.20 -1.75
CA ASN A 99 0.87 -8.84 -0.61
C ASN A 99 0.61 -7.34 -0.57
N VAL A 100 -0.54 -6.97 -0.03
CA VAL A 100 -0.90 -5.58 0.22
C VAL A 100 -1.31 -5.42 1.68
N ILE A 101 -0.82 -4.36 2.33
CA ILE A 101 -1.33 -3.85 3.59
C ILE A 101 -1.98 -2.51 3.25
N TYR A 102 -3.31 -2.47 3.24
CA TYR A 102 -4.05 -1.25 2.96
C TYR A 102 -4.43 -0.53 4.25
N ILE A 103 -3.90 0.67 4.43
CA ILE A 103 -4.18 1.52 5.59
C ILE A 103 -5.24 2.54 5.18
N GLY A 104 -6.45 2.37 5.70
CA GLY A 104 -7.61 3.18 5.35
C GLY A 104 -7.82 4.36 6.29
N LEU A 105 -8.50 5.37 5.75
CA LEU A 105 -9.04 6.55 6.43
C LEU A 105 -10.50 6.74 6.03
N ASP A 106 -11.32 7.26 6.93
CA ASP A 106 -12.74 7.44 6.64
C ASP A 106 -13.01 8.51 5.56
N ASN A 107 -12.19 9.56 5.49
CA ASN A 107 -12.39 10.63 4.51
C ASN A 107 -11.12 11.43 4.20
N THR A 108 -11.22 12.29 3.20
CA THR A 108 -10.13 13.17 2.75
C THR A 108 -9.80 14.29 3.74
N GLU A 109 -10.74 14.67 4.59
CA GLU A 109 -10.53 15.72 5.60
C GLU A 109 -9.52 15.25 6.66
N ILE A 110 -9.64 14.01 7.13
CA ILE A 110 -8.65 13.42 8.05
C ILE A 110 -7.27 13.38 7.38
N SER A 111 -7.22 13.00 6.09
CA SER A 111 -5.99 13.04 5.30
C SER A 111 -5.35 14.43 5.28
N ARG A 112 -6.16 15.48 5.01
CA ARG A 112 -5.73 16.88 4.96
C ARG A 112 -5.16 17.33 6.31
N ILE A 113 -5.92 17.16 7.39
CA ILE A 113 -5.51 17.55 8.74
C ILE A 113 -4.16 16.91 9.12
N ARG A 114 -3.99 15.62 8.85
CA ARG A 114 -2.76 14.89 9.19
C ARG A 114 -1.57 15.36 8.35
N VAL A 115 -1.77 15.68 7.07
CA VAL A 115 -0.72 16.25 6.22
C VAL A 115 -0.33 17.64 6.71
N GLU A 116 -1.29 18.50 7.08
CA GLU A 116 -1.00 19.81 7.66
C GLU A 116 -0.21 19.72 8.98
N GLN A 117 -0.59 18.79 9.85
CA GLN A 117 0.17 18.53 11.09
C GLN A 117 1.60 18.06 10.81
N ARG A 118 1.78 17.24 9.77
CA ARG A 118 3.09 16.78 9.31
C ARG A 118 3.95 17.95 8.80
N VAL A 119 3.36 18.86 8.01
CA VAL A 119 4.04 20.06 7.50
C VAL A 119 4.50 20.95 8.63
N LYS A 120 3.66 21.18 9.64
CA LYS A 120 4.04 21.95 10.85
C LYS A 120 5.24 21.35 11.59
N LYS A 121 5.48 20.04 11.44
CA LYS A 121 6.63 19.32 12.01
C LYS A 121 7.83 19.20 11.05
N GLY A 122 7.85 19.99 9.96
CA GLY A 122 8.94 20.00 8.98
C GLY A 122 8.84 18.93 7.88
N GLY A 123 7.72 18.23 7.78
CA GLY A 123 7.47 17.27 6.70
C GLY A 123 7.02 17.95 5.40
N HIS A 124 7.02 17.20 4.30
CA HIS A 124 6.61 17.70 2.99
C HIS A 124 5.11 17.97 2.89
N ASN A 125 4.76 18.99 2.14
CA ASN A 125 3.39 19.33 1.80
C ASN A 125 2.89 18.52 0.60
N VAL A 126 1.58 18.26 0.55
CA VAL A 126 0.87 17.71 -0.60
C VAL A 126 -0.30 18.62 -0.92
N PRO A 127 -0.41 19.16 -2.15
CA PRO A 127 -1.52 20.03 -2.53
C PRO A 127 -2.87 19.34 -2.34
N ASN A 128 -3.89 20.11 -1.92
CA ASN A 128 -5.21 19.56 -1.57
C ASN A 128 -5.86 18.74 -2.72
N ASN A 129 -5.80 19.25 -3.95
CA ASN A 129 -6.32 18.52 -5.11
C ASN A 129 -5.59 17.18 -5.32
N THR A 130 -4.29 17.12 -5.02
CA THR A 130 -3.51 15.88 -5.09
C THR A 130 -3.93 14.91 -3.99
N LEU A 131 -4.21 15.39 -2.77
CA LEU A 131 -4.73 14.57 -1.66
C LEU A 131 -6.03 13.89 -2.04
N ILE A 132 -7.01 14.66 -2.53
CA ILE A 132 -8.33 14.15 -2.94
C ILE A 132 -8.17 13.13 -4.07
N THR A 133 -7.35 13.46 -5.07
CA THR A 133 -7.10 12.58 -6.21
C THR A 133 -6.45 11.26 -5.77
N ASN A 134 -5.43 11.32 -4.93
CA ASN A 134 -4.72 10.13 -4.44
C ASN A 134 -5.62 9.26 -3.56
N PHE A 135 -6.44 9.88 -2.72
CA PHE A 135 -7.40 9.16 -1.88
C PHE A 135 -8.37 8.32 -2.72
N ASN A 136 -9.04 8.94 -3.70
CA ASN A 136 -10.03 8.26 -4.52
C ASN A 136 -9.39 7.23 -5.47
N LYS A 137 -8.33 7.62 -6.19
CA LYS A 137 -7.64 6.72 -7.11
C LYS A 137 -7.01 5.53 -6.39
N GLY A 138 -6.50 5.70 -5.18
CA GLY A 138 -5.94 4.62 -4.38
C GLY A 138 -6.97 3.53 -4.10
N ILE A 139 -8.16 3.91 -3.63
CA ILE A 139 -9.26 2.98 -3.36
C ILE A 139 -9.67 2.23 -4.64
N GLU A 140 -9.92 2.97 -5.73
CA GLU A 140 -10.33 2.36 -6.99
C GLU A 140 -9.28 1.43 -7.58
N SER A 141 -8.00 1.79 -7.50
CA SER A 141 -6.91 0.98 -8.02
C SER A 141 -6.73 -0.31 -7.25
N ILE A 142 -6.87 -0.29 -5.90
CA ILE A 142 -6.89 -1.50 -5.07
C ILE A 142 -8.06 -2.41 -5.48
N LYS A 143 -9.27 -1.85 -5.65
CA LYS A 143 -10.45 -2.62 -6.09
C LYS A 143 -10.20 -3.31 -7.43
N LYS A 144 -9.71 -2.56 -8.42
CA LYS A 144 -9.43 -3.08 -9.77
C LYS A 144 -8.36 -4.17 -9.78
N GLN A 145 -7.37 -4.07 -8.91
CA GLN A 145 -6.24 -4.99 -8.86
C GLN A 145 -6.37 -6.08 -7.79
N LEU A 146 -7.50 -6.16 -7.07
CA LEU A 146 -7.66 -7.08 -5.93
C LEU A 146 -7.29 -8.53 -6.29
N LYS A 147 -7.74 -9.01 -7.44
CA LYS A 147 -7.43 -10.38 -7.92
C LYS A 147 -5.95 -10.61 -8.28
N SER A 148 -5.17 -9.54 -8.35
CA SER A 148 -3.73 -9.61 -8.62
C SER A 148 -2.90 -9.83 -7.37
N PHE A 149 -3.48 -9.78 -6.19
CA PHE A 149 -2.78 -10.03 -4.93
C PHE A 149 -2.89 -11.51 -4.53
N ASP A 150 -1.93 -11.98 -3.76
CA ASP A 150 -2.02 -13.26 -3.06
C ASP A 150 -2.63 -13.09 -1.67
N PHE A 151 -2.40 -11.91 -1.06
CA PHE A 151 -2.92 -11.58 0.27
C PHE A 151 -3.15 -10.07 0.38
N ILE A 152 -4.24 -9.68 1.06
CA ILE A 152 -4.48 -8.29 1.44
C ILE A 152 -4.93 -8.21 2.89
N GLN A 153 -4.33 -7.28 3.62
CA GLN A 153 -4.70 -6.91 4.99
C GLN A 153 -5.25 -5.50 4.99
N PHE A 154 -6.40 -5.32 5.61
CA PHE A 154 -7.01 -4.01 5.82
C PHE A 154 -6.74 -3.54 7.24
N VAL A 155 -6.20 -2.34 7.36
CA VAL A 155 -5.84 -1.69 8.62
C VAL A 155 -6.52 -0.35 8.71
N ASP A 156 -7.21 -0.11 9.79
CA ASP A 156 -7.78 1.19 10.12
C ASP A 156 -6.73 2.02 10.85
N SER A 157 -6.61 3.28 10.51
CA SER A 157 -5.69 4.21 11.18
C SER A 157 -6.42 5.39 11.82
N ASP A 158 -7.60 5.15 12.34
CA ASP A 158 -8.33 6.16 13.08
C ASP A 158 -7.71 6.41 14.46
N ASN A 159 -7.90 7.62 15.02
CA ASN A 159 -7.43 8.02 16.36
C ASN A 159 -5.93 7.77 16.66
N ASN A 160 -5.06 7.80 15.60
CA ASN A 160 -3.62 7.53 15.69
C ASN A 160 -3.25 6.11 16.14
N GLU A 161 -4.18 5.19 16.15
CA GLU A 161 -3.97 3.77 16.41
C GLU A 161 -4.15 2.96 15.12
N PHE A 162 -3.41 1.86 15.02
CA PHE A 162 -3.56 0.93 13.91
C PHE A 162 -4.33 -0.29 14.36
N ARG A 163 -5.55 -0.43 13.81
CA ARG A 163 -6.43 -1.55 14.10
C ARG A 163 -6.58 -2.44 12.88
N LYS A 164 -6.18 -3.69 12.98
CA LYS A 164 -6.42 -4.67 11.93
C LYS A 164 -7.93 -4.93 11.82
N ILE A 165 -8.47 -4.78 10.60
CA ILE A 165 -9.89 -4.96 10.29
C ILE A 165 -10.14 -6.38 9.78
N SER A 166 -9.46 -6.76 8.71
CA SER A 166 -9.60 -8.07 8.11
C SER A 166 -8.37 -8.44 7.30
N GLU A 167 -8.22 -9.73 7.04
CA GLU A 167 -7.21 -10.33 6.17
C GLU A 167 -7.90 -11.24 5.16
N LEU A 168 -7.61 -11.04 3.90
CA LEU A 168 -8.09 -11.89 2.82
C LEU A 168 -6.91 -12.58 2.14
N ASN A 169 -6.85 -13.89 2.27
CA ASN A 169 -5.98 -14.73 1.47
C ASN A 169 -6.71 -15.08 0.17
N LEU A 170 -6.25 -14.51 -0.95
CA LEU A 170 -6.89 -14.67 -2.25
C LEU A 170 -6.56 -16.02 -2.91
N ARG A 171 -5.50 -16.71 -2.45
CA ARG A 171 -5.13 -18.04 -2.95
C ARG A 171 -6.03 -19.11 -2.35
N THR A 172 -6.26 -19.06 -1.03
CA THR A 172 -7.16 -19.99 -0.32
C THR A 172 -8.60 -19.49 -0.28
N LYS A 173 -8.83 -18.22 -0.66
CA LYS A 173 -10.12 -17.51 -0.56
C LYS A 173 -10.65 -17.44 0.89
N GLU A 174 -9.74 -17.44 1.85
CA GLU A 174 -10.07 -17.34 3.27
C GLU A 174 -10.09 -15.88 3.73
N LEU A 175 -11.16 -15.50 4.39
CA LEU A 175 -11.34 -14.23 5.06
C LEU A 175 -11.28 -14.41 6.57
N LYS A 176 -10.36 -13.69 7.22
CA LYS A 176 -10.29 -13.58 8.68
C LYS A 176 -10.66 -12.15 9.08
N ASN A 177 -11.73 -12.01 9.84
CA ASN A 177 -12.05 -10.74 10.47
C ASN A 177 -11.29 -10.66 11.80
N SER A 178 -10.51 -9.60 11.97
CA SER A 178 -9.61 -9.45 13.13
C SER A 178 -10.25 -8.66 14.26
N THR A 179 -11.44 -8.07 14.04
CA THR A 179 -12.13 -7.26 15.05
C THR A 179 -13.60 -7.65 15.18
N LYS A 180 -14.10 -7.64 16.42
CA LYS A 180 -15.54 -7.68 16.75
C LYS A 180 -16.14 -6.29 16.86
N ALA A 181 -15.31 -5.24 16.86
CA ALA A 181 -15.74 -3.85 16.91
C ALA A 181 -16.43 -3.42 15.61
N LYS A 182 -17.17 -2.31 15.67
CA LYS A 182 -17.81 -1.73 14.49
C LYS A 182 -16.77 -1.48 13.38
N LEU A 183 -17.08 -1.97 12.19
CA LEU A 183 -16.22 -1.77 11.03
C LEU A 183 -16.22 -0.29 10.61
N PRO A 184 -15.07 0.28 10.21
CA PRO A 184 -14.98 1.67 9.76
C PRO A 184 -15.75 1.91 8.46
N THR A 185 -16.21 3.14 8.26
CA THR A 185 -17.06 3.51 7.12
C THR A 185 -16.36 3.28 5.80
N TRP A 186 -15.07 3.63 5.70
CA TRP A 186 -14.28 3.42 4.49
C TRP A 186 -14.22 1.94 4.06
N TYR A 187 -14.13 1.01 5.02
CA TYR A 187 -14.07 -0.41 4.72
C TYR A 187 -15.45 -0.93 4.26
N LYS A 188 -16.52 -0.59 5.00
CA LYS A 188 -17.89 -1.01 4.67
C LYS A 188 -18.30 -0.57 3.27
N GLN A 189 -18.04 0.68 2.93
CA GLN A 189 -18.46 1.25 1.64
C GLN A 189 -17.61 0.75 0.47
N ASN A 190 -16.33 0.53 0.68
CA ASN A 190 -15.41 0.31 -0.41
C ASN A 190 -14.97 -1.14 -0.60
N PHE A 191 -14.84 -1.92 0.46
CA PHE A 191 -14.20 -3.22 0.38
C PHE A 191 -15.06 -4.39 0.87
N GLU A 192 -15.90 -4.19 1.87
CA GLU A 192 -16.71 -5.28 2.44
C GLU A 192 -17.59 -5.99 1.39
N PRO A 193 -18.33 -5.29 0.49
CA PRO A 193 -19.11 -5.95 -0.54
C PRO A 193 -18.24 -6.80 -1.48
N LEU A 194 -17.07 -6.29 -1.86
CA LEU A 194 -16.15 -6.96 -2.75
C LEU A 194 -15.52 -8.19 -2.10
N VAL A 195 -15.10 -8.08 -0.85
CA VAL A 195 -14.52 -9.18 -0.05
C VAL A 195 -15.56 -10.28 0.18
N ASN A 196 -16.80 -9.90 0.48
CA ASN A 196 -17.90 -10.85 0.67
C ASN A 196 -18.27 -11.57 -0.64
N SER A 197 -18.18 -10.93 -1.79
CA SER A 197 -18.42 -11.56 -3.10
C SER A 197 -17.43 -12.69 -3.40
N ILE A 198 -16.19 -12.56 -2.96
CA ILE A 198 -15.16 -13.62 -3.10
C ILE A 198 -15.49 -14.83 -2.22
N LYS A 199 -16.05 -14.61 -1.02
CA LYS A 199 -16.48 -15.66 -0.10
C LYS A 199 -17.65 -16.49 -0.63
N ILE A 200 -18.62 -15.84 -1.29
CA ILE A 200 -19.82 -16.48 -1.83
C ILE A 200 -19.47 -17.49 -2.92
N THR A 201 -18.43 -17.23 -3.70
CA THR A 201 -17.97 -18.13 -4.76
C THR A 201 -17.45 -19.47 -4.20
N GLN A 202 -17.01 -19.52 -2.95
CA GLN A 202 -16.57 -20.76 -2.30
C GLN A 202 -17.73 -21.66 -1.84
N LYS A 203 -18.87 -21.07 -1.44
CA LYS A 203 -20.05 -21.84 -1.00
C LYS A 203 -20.83 -22.49 -2.16
N ARG A 204 -20.57 -22.00 -3.37
CA ARG A 204 -21.14 -22.54 -4.61
C ARG A 204 -20.06 -23.33 -5.38
N GLY A 205 -19.49 -24.36 -4.74
CA GLY A 205 -18.72 -25.38 -5.45
C GLY A 205 -19.59 -26.04 -6.54
N PRO A 206 -18.99 -26.64 -7.57
CA PRO A 206 -19.76 -27.24 -8.66
C PRO A 206 -20.81 -28.19 -8.06
N LYS A 207 -22.06 -27.95 -8.41
CA LYS A 207 -23.08 -29.00 -8.27
C LYS A 207 -22.65 -30.10 -9.23
N LEU A 208 -22.21 -31.22 -8.68
CA LEU A 208 -22.08 -32.48 -9.41
C LEU A 208 -23.41 -32.86 -10.01
#